data_716909d5f222105e203ab4e16347c084
#
_entry.id   716909d5f222105e203ab4e16347c084
#
_cell.length_a   1.000
_cell.length_b   1.000
_cell.length_c   1.000
_cell.angle_alpha   90.00
_cell.angle_beta   90.00
_cell.angle_gamma   90.00
#
_symmetry.space_group_name_H-M   'P 1'
#
loop_
_entity.id
_entity.type
_entity.pdbx_description
1 polymer ?
#
loop_
_entity_poly.entity_id
_entity_poly.type
_entity_poly.pdbx_seq_one_letter_code
_entity_poly.pdbx_strand_id
1 'polypeptide(L)'
;MKKVVAVLLSFVLILPLCGCTFKVNSLEKGLEALVSGIGFNQQGDVFSIYIETVTVNSESSEADKKLTLTEGNGKNLASAYNDACRKTVRPFMFSHCAVAILGDGITAKRTREICRFLYNKDEINLALRFLYT
;
A
#
# COMPACT_ATOMS: atom_id res chain seq x y z
N MET A 1 -2.21 34.37 -48.18
CA MET A 1 -2.02 32.93 -47.95
C MET A 1 -0.84 32.62 -47.07
N LYS A 2 0.40 33.10 -47.30
CA LYS A 2 1.59 32.80 -46.47
C LYS A 2 1.46 33.21 -45.00
N LYS A 3 0.81 34.36 -44.67
CA LYS A 3 0.60 34.83 -43.30
C LYS A 3 -0.41 33.97 -42.52
N VAL A 4 -1.46 33.44 -43.21
CA VAL A 4 -2.46 32.57 -42.57
C VAL A 4 -1.86 31.20 -42.23
N VAL A 5 -1.01 30.67 -43.12
CA VAL A 5 -0.30 29.41 -42.91
C VAL A 5 0.68 29.52 -41.73
N ALA A 6 1.39 30.66 -41.60
CA ALA A 6 2.32 30.88 -40.47
C ALA A 6 1.59 30.97 -39.13
N VAL A 7 0.41 31.60 -39.06
CA VAL A 7 -0.41 31.67 -37.85
C VAL A 7 -0.95 30.28 -37.48
N LEU A 8 -1.41 29.50 -38.45
CA LEU A 8 -1.91 28.12 -38.23
C LEU A 8 -0.79 27.20 -37.74
N LEU A 9 0.42 27.33 -38.30
CA LEU A 9 1.60 26.57 -37.89
C LEU A 9 2.04 26.91 -36.45
N SER A 10 1.97 28.21 -36.10
CA SER A 10 2.26 28.68 -34.75
C SER A 10 1.27 28.12 -33.72
N PHE A 11 -0.03 28.03 -34.08
CA PHE A 11 -1.07 27.48 -33.19
C PHE A 11 -0.89 25.98 -32.95
N VAL A 12 -0.48 25.23 -33.97
CA VAL A 12 -0.20 23.79 -33.86
C VAL A 12 1.03 23.51 -32.99
N LEU A 13 2.03 24.43 -32.99
CA LEU A 13 3.24 24.30 -32.17
C LEU A 13 3.01 24.60 -30.68
N ILE A 14 1.98 25.43 -30.36
CA ILE A 14 1.68 25.82 -28.99
C ILE A 14 0.82 24.79 -28.25
N LEU A 15 0.02 24.00 -28.99
CA LEU A 15 -0.85 22.95 -28.42
C LEU A 15 -0.13 21.87 -27.59
N PRO A 16 1.08 21.37 -27.94
CA PRO A 16 1.77 20.39 -27.11
C PRO A 16 2.42 20.98 -25.86
N LEU A 17 2.50 22.32 -25.72
CA LEU A 17 3.05 22.98 -24.52
C LEU A 17 2.04 23.09 -23.38
N CYS A 18 0.75 22.86 -23.65
CA CYS A 18 -0.24 22.57 -22.61
C CYS A 18 -0.11 21.11 -22.15
N GLY A 19 1.12 20.63 -21.95
CA GLY A 19 1.37 19.39 -21.27
C GLY A 19 0.69 19.44 -19.92
N CYS A 20 -0.34 18.59 -19.74
CA CYS A 20 -0.86 18.30 -18.43
C CYS A 20 0.33 18.04 -17.54
N THR A 21 0.69 18.98 -16.70
CA THR A 21 1.49 18.67 -15.52
C THR A 21 0.62 17.69 -14.75
N PHE A 22 0.83 16.41 -15.01
CA PHE A 22 0.45 15.37 -14.08
C PHE A 22 1.18 15.77 -12.80
N LYS A 23 0.47 16.51 -11.95
CA LYS A 23 0.88 16.65 -10.57
C LYS A 23 0.84 15.22 -10.04
N VAL A 24 1.92 14.48 -10.23
CA VAL A 24 2.29 13.45 -9.28
C VAL A 24 2.37 14.27 -8.00
N ASN A 25 1.28 14.24 -7.22
CA ASN A 25 1.39 14.58 -5.84
C ASN A 25 2.58 13.76 -5.39
N SER A 26 3.72 14.40 -5.25
CA SER A 26 4.76 13.91 -4.37
C SER A 26 4.04 13.85 -3.02
N LEU A 27 3.37 12.73 -2.77
CA LEU A 27 2.95 12.33 -1.45
C LEU A 27 4.17 12.63 -0.61
N GLU A 28 4.02 13.57 0.29
CA GLU A 28 5.08 13.99 1.20
C GLU A 28 5.73 12.71 1.70
N LYS A 29 7.00 12.50 1.33
CA LYS A 29 7.81 11.38 1.81
C LYS A 29 7.82 11.49 3.32
N GLY A 30 6.94 10.76 4.01
CA GLY A 30 6.72 10.87 5.45
C GLY A 30 5.28 10.54 5.88
N LEU A 31 4.35 10.42 4.93
CA LEU A 31 2.94 10.11 5.22
C LEU A 31 2.57 8.64 4.95
N GLU A 32 3.54 7.77 4.69
CA GLU A 32 3.28 6.34 4.48
C GLU A 32 3.23 5.60 5.83
N ALA A 33 2.32 4.63 5.92
CA ALA A 33 2.23 3.76 7.07
C ALA A 33 3.19 2.58 6.89
N LEU A 34 4.35 2.62 7.56
CA LEU A 34 5.35 1.55 7.50
C LEU A 34 4.81 0.30 8.19
N VAL A 35 4.60 -0.77 7.43
CA VAL A 35 4.14 -2.05 7.96
C VAL A 35 5.33 -2.78 8.61
N SER A 36 5.23 -3.07 9.91
CA SER A 36 6.21 -3.85 10.68
C SER A 36 5.89 -5.35 10.69
N GLY A 37 4.60 -5.68 10.76
CA GLY A 37 4.10 -7.04 10.78
C GLY A 37 2.71 -7.16 10.18
N ILE A 38 2.36 -8.39 9.76
CA ILE A 38 1.06 -8.69 9.20
C ILE A 38 0.56 -10.03 9.72
N GLY A 39 -0.71 -10.08 10.13
CA GLY A 39 -1.38 -11.29 10.60
C GLY A 39 -2.53 -11.69 9.68
N PHE A 40 -2.77 -12.98 9.56
CA PHE A 40 -3.88 -13.54 8.80
C PHE A 40 -4.60 -14.59 9.63
N ASN A 41 -5.93 -14.54 9.61
CA ASN A 41 -6.75 -15.56 10.25
C ASN A 41 -8.00 -15.82 9.40
N GLN A 42 -8.59 -16.99 9.58
CA GLN A 42 -9.88 -17.33 8.97
C GLN A 42 -10.77 -18.04 9.98
N GLN A 43 -11.95 -17.50 10.22
CA GLN A 43 -12.99 -18.12 11.05
C GLN A 43 -14.26 -18.30 10.22
N GLY A 44 -14.57 -19.54 9.86
CA GLY A 44 -15.67 -19.84 8.95
C GLY A 44 -15.47 -19.14 7.60
N ASP A 45 -16.44 -18.32 7.20
CA ASP A 45 -16.42 -17.59 5.93
C ASP A 45 -15.76 -16.20 6.04
N VAL A 46 -15.30 -15.81 7.24
CA VAL A 46 -14.66 -14.51 7.45
C VAL A 46 -13.15 -14.67 7.41
N PHE A 47 -12.52 -13.97 6.48
CA PHE A 47 -11.07 -13.81 6.40
C PHE A 47 -10.68 -12.49 7.04
N SER A 48 -9.77 -12.53 8.01
CA SER A 48 -9.28 -11.36 8.72
C SER A 48 -7.81 -11.11 8.41
N ILE A 49 -7.46 -9.85 8.23
CA ILE A 49 -6.09 -9.38 8.08
C ILE A 49 -5.79 -8.36 9.17
N TYR A 50 -4.64 -8.47 9.79
CA TYR A 50 -4.17 -7.57 10.85
C TYR A 50 -2.87 -6.93 10.37
N ILE A 51 -2.84 -5.61 10.25
CA ILE A 51 -1.67 -4.88 9.73
C ILE A 51 -1.16 -3.98 10.85
N GLU A 52 0.04 -4.30 11.33
CA GLU A 52 0.75 -3.46 12.29
C GLU A 52 1.58 -2.43 11.55
N THR A 53 1.40 -1.15 11.88
CA THR A 53 2.14 -0.04 11.30
C THR A 53 2.88 0.76 12.35
N VAL A 54 4.05 1.25 11.99
CA VAL A 54 4.86 2.16 12.78
C VAL A 54 4.78 3.54 12.16
N THR A 55 4.40 4.53 12.96
CA THR A 55 4.47 5.94 12.57
C THR A 55 5.57 6.60 13.39
N VAL A 56 6.49 7.28 12.72
CA VAL A 56 7.54 8.06 13.38
C VAL A 56 7.15 9.53 13.29
N ASN A 57 6.93 10.18 14.41
CA ASN A 57 6.73 11.62 14.45
C ASN A 57 8.12 12.29 14.49
N SER A 58 8.50 12.97 13.41
CA SER A 58 9.78 13.65 13.28
C SER A 58 9.83 15.03 13.99
N GLU A 59 8.73 15.47 14.60
CA GLU A 59 8.64 16.80 15.24
C GLU A 59 9.06 16.82 16.72
N SER A 60 9.23 15.65 17.36
CA SER A 60 9.74 15.57 18.73
C SER A 60 11.18 15.10 18.75
N SER A 61 12.02 15.73 19.56
CA SER A 61 13.44 15.38 19.76
C SER A 61 13.68 13.97 20.34
N GLU A 62 12.64 13.31 20.81
CA GLU A 62 12.55 11.88 21.07
C GLU A 62 11.58 11.29 20.03
N ALA A 63 12.09 10.40 19.17
CA ALA A 63 11.32 9.74 18.12
C ALA A 63 10.21 8.87 18.77
N ASP A 64 9.06 9.46 19.00
CA ASP A 64 7.88 8.76 19.52
C ASP A 64 7.35 7.82 18.42
N LYS A 65 7.69 6.54 18.56
CA LYS A 65 7.20 5.47 17.68
C LYS A 65 5.81 5.06 18.12
N LYS A 66 4.81 5.43 17.34
CA LYS A 66 3.43 4.98 17.57
C LYS A 66 3.16 3.72 16.77
N LEU A 67 2.86 2.61 17.46
CA LEU A 67 2.34 1.39 16.86
C LEU A 67 0.82 1.49 16.70
N THR A 68 0.33 1.13 15.53
CA THR A 68 -1.11 1.08 15.24
C THR A 68 -1.44 -0.25 14.58
N LEU A 69 -2.43 -0.95 15.11
CA LEU A 69 -2.94 -2.19 14.53
C LEU A 69 -4.24 -1.87 13.77
N THR A 70 -4.27 -2.21 12.48
CA THR A 70 -5.45 -2.07 11.63
C THR A 70 -5.96 -3.45 11.26
N GLU A 71 -7.20 -3.73 11.60
CA GLU A 71 -7.90 -4.96 11.23
C GLU A 71 -8.77 -4.73 10.00
N GLY A 72 -8.71 -5.66 9.03
CA GLY A 72 -9.60 -5.70 7.89
C GLY A 72 -10.29 -7.05 7.76
N ASN A 73 -11.58 -7.04 7.44
CA ASN A 73 -12.41 -8.23 7.37
C ASN A 73 -13.07 -8.37 5.99
N GLY A 74 -13.21 -9.62 5.51
CA GLY A 74 -13.84 -9.89 4.23
C GLY A 74 -14.04 -11.37 3.97
N LYS A 75 -14.70 -11.72 2.85
CA LYS A 75 -14.89 -13.11 2.42
C LYS A 75 -13.62 -13.75 1.83
N ASN A 76 -12.66 -12.94 1.47
CA ASN A 76 -11.38 -13.35 0.92
C ASN A 76 -10.30 -12.33 1.24
N LEU A 77 -9.05 -12.69 0.96
CA LEU A 77 -7.88 -11.85 1.26
C LEU A 77 -7.97 -10.45 0.63
N ALA A 78 -8.41 -10.35 -0.63
CA ALA A 78 -8.51 -9.06 -1.32
C ALA A 78 -9.55 -8.14 -0.66
N SER A 79 -10.73 -8.67 -0.30
CA SER A 79 -11.77 -7.89 0.37
C SER A 79 -11.37 -7.48 1.78
N ALA A 80 -10.68 -8.35 2.53
CA ALA A 80 -10.16 -8.01 3.86
C ALA A 80 -9.07 -6.91 3.77
N TYR A 81 -8.16 -7.01 2.81
CA TYR A 81 -7.15 -5.98 2.59
C TYR A 81 -7.77 -4.63 2.20
N ASN A 82 -8.74 -4.63 1.29
CA ASN A 82 -9.44 -3.42 0.90
C ASN A 82 -10.22 -2.79 2.07
N ASP A 83 -10.75 -3.61 2.97
CA ASP A 83 -11.40 -3.13 4.19
C ASP A 83 -10.38 -2.47 5.14
N ALA A 84 -9.20 -3.06 5.33
CA ALA A 84 -8.11 -2.45 6.09
C ALA A 84 -7.66 -1.11 5.46
N CYS A 85 -7.51 -1.07 4.13
CA CYS A 85 -7.14 0.16 3.42
C CYS A 85 -8.14 1.30 3.59
N ARG A 86 -9.44 0.99 3.73
CA ARG A 86 -10.48 2.01 3.98
C ARG A 86 -10.44 2.59 5.38
N LYS A 87 -9.83 1.90 6.33
CA LYS A 87 -9.71 2.31 7.74
C LYS A 87 -8.48 3.19 8.00
N THR A 88 -7.60 3.32 7.03
CA THR A 88 -6.41 4.17 7.11
C THR A 88 -6.42 5.26 6.05
N VAL A 89 -5.91 6.42 6.40
CA VAL A 89 -5.73 7.54 5.47
C VAL A 89 -4.43 7.39 4.67
N ARG A 90 -3.49 6.59 5.18
CA ARG A 90 -2.14 6.43 4.64
C ARG A 90 -2.01 5.09 3.92
N PRO A 91 -1.37 5.03 2.74
CA PRO A 91 -1.10 3.76 2.09
C PRO A 91 -0.14 2.91 2.92
N PHE A 92 -0.35 1.60 2.92
CA PHE A 92 0.53 0.64 3.58
C PHE A 92 1.78 0.40 2.74
N MET A 93 2.96 0.60 3.35
CA MET A 93 4.26 0.30 2.76
C MET A 93 4.84 -0.96 3.41
N PHE A 94 5.10 -2.00 2.61
CA PHE A 94 5.52 -3.33 3.09
C PHE A 94 7.04 -3.54 3.10
N SER A 95 7.83 -2.58 2.69
CA SER A 95 9.30 -2.68 2.63
C SER A 95 9.97 -3.05 3.97
N HIS A 96 9.33 -2.72 5.08
CA HIS A 96 9.80 -3.01 6.44
C HIS A 96 9.05 -4.16 7.12
N CYS A 97 8.14 -4.83 6.42
CA CYS A 97 7.40 -5.96 6.97
C CYS A 97 8.35 -7.13 7.25
N ALA A 98 8.62 -7.41 8.53
CA ALA A 98 9.58 -8.41 8.95
C ALA A 98 8.93 -9.78 9.27
N VAL A 99 7.64 -9.79 9.60
CA VAL A 99 6.93 -10.99 10.05
C VAL A 99 5.52 -11.09 9.46
N ALA A 100 5.15 -12.29 9.05
CA ALA A 100 3.79 -12.66 8.68
C ALA A 100 3.32 -13.79 9.60
N ILE A 101 2.24 -13.58 10.32
CA ILE A 101 1.65 -14.54 11.26
C ILE A 101 0.44 -15.21 10.60
N LEU A 102 0.43 -16.53 10.59
CA LEU A 102 -0.66 -17.34 10.07
C LEU A 102 -1.39 -18.00 11.25
N GLY A 103 -2.65 -17.64 11.44
CA GLY A 103 -3.49 -18.22 12.48
C GLY A 103 -4.00 -19.63 12.11
N ASP A 104 -4.52 -20.35 13.11
CA ASP A 104 -4.98 -21.75 13.01
C ASP A 104 -5.99 -22.02 11.90
N GLY A 105 -6.81 -21.04 11.54
CA GLY A 105 -7.80 -21.17 10.46
C GLY A 105 -7.22 -21.11 9.04
N ILE A 106 -5.91 -20.88 8.89
CA ILE A 106 -5.25 -20.72 7.59
C ILE A 106 -4.84 -22.09 7.03
N THR A 107 -5.52 -22.53 5.97
CA THR A 107 -5.19 -23.79 5.26
C THR A 107 -3.97 -23.62 4.33
N ALA A 108 -3.34 -24.73 3.93
CA ALA A 108 -2.23 -24.72 2.96
C ALA A 108 -2.57 -24.02 1.63
N LYS A 109 -3.83 -24.10 1.17
CA LYS A 109 -4.32 -23.38 0.00
C LYS A 109 -4.30 -21.88 0.25
N ARG A 110 -4.76 -21.43 1.41
CA ARG A 110 -4.76 -20.00 1.81
C ARG A 110 -3.35 -19.47 2.02
N THR A 111 -2.47 -20.26 2.59
CA THR A 111 -1.04 -19.89 2.70
C THR A 111 -0.45 -19.54 1.33
N ARG A 112 -0.75 -20.34 0.29
CA ARG A 112 -0.27 -20.05 -1.07
C ARG A 112 -0.85 -18.74 -1.64
N GLU A 113 -2.13 -18.46 -1.37
CA GLU A 113 -2.77 -17.20 -1.76
C GLU A 113 -2.12 -16.01 -1.04
N ILE A 114 -1.84 -16.15 0.25
CA ILE A 114 -1.15 -15.13 1.07
C ILE A 114 0.27 -14.88 0.53
N CYS A 115 1.05 -15.94 0.27
CA CYS A 115 2.38 -15.79 -0.30
C CYS A 115 2.35 -15.03 -1.64
N ARG A 116 1.40 -15.36 -2.53
CA ARG A 116 1.24 -14.63 -3.81
C ARG A 116 0.84 -13.18 -3.59
N PHE A 117 -0.05 -12.92 -2.66
CA PHE A 117 -0.47 -11.56 -2.32
C PHE A 117 0.71 -10.72 -1.84
N LEU A 118 1.50 -11.27 -0.90
CA LEU A 118 2.68 -10.59 -0.36
C LEU A 118 3.74 -10.36 -1.43
N TYR A 119 4.02 -11.39 -2.25
CA TYR A 119 5.01 -11.30 -3.33
C TYR A 119 4.65 -10.24 -4.40
N ASN A 120 3.35 -10.02 -4.63
CA ASN A 120 2.87 -9.00 -5.58
C ASN A 120 2.79 -7.59 -4.97
N LYS A 121 3.20 -7.40 -3.71
CA LYS A 121 3.35 -6.07 -3.15
C LYS A 121 4.69 -5.50 -3.56
N ASP A 122 4.63 -4.29 -4.11
CA ASP A 122 5.83 -3.54 -4.41
C ASP A 122 6.67 -3.39 -3.15
N GLU A 123 7.98 -3.63 -3.27
CA GLU A 123 8.94 -3.43 -2.20
C GLU A 123 8.80 -4.36 -0.97
N ILE A 124 8.21 -5.56 -1.11
CA ILE A 124 8.19 -6.49 0.03
C ILE A 124 9.61 -6.88 0.48
N ASN A 125 9.81 -6.92 1.79
CA ASN A 125 11.08 -7.38 2.36
C ASN A 125 11.29 -8.88 2.08
N LEU A 126 12.36 -9.23 1.35
CA LEU A 126 12.71 -10.62 1.04
C LEU A 126 13.12 -11.45 2.27
N ALA A 127 13.40 -10.80 3.41
CA ALA A 127 13.70 -11.45 4.69
C ALA A 127 12.44 -11.71 5.55
N LEU A 128 11.24 -11.59 4.97
CA LEU A 128 9.97 -11.83 5.65
C LEU A 128 9.92 -13.26 6.23
N ARG A 129 9.62 -13.36 7.53
CA ARG A 129 9.50 -14.63 8.24
C ARG A 129 8.04 -14.98 8.46
N PHE A 130 7.68 -16.23 8.21
CA PHE A 130 6.34 -16.76 8.49
C PHE A 130 6.33 -17.47 9.84
N LEU A 131 5.36 -17.13 10.67
CA LEU A 131 5.08 -17.78 11.95
C LEU A 131 3.67 -18.38 11.91
N TYR A 132 3.51 -19.55 12.52
CA TYR A 132 2.22 -20.21 12.71
C TYR A 132 1.86 -20.19 14.20
N THR A 133 0.58 -19.96 14.48
CA THR A 133 0.03 -19.97 15.85
C THR A 133 -1.06 -21.01 15.94
#